data_aa7979c89e997b37daea58ea6c0a6b64
#
_entry.id   aa7979c89e997b37daea58ea6c0a6b64
#
_cell.length_a   1.000
_cell.length_b   1.000
_cell.length_c   1.000
_cell.angle_alpha   90.00
_cell.angle_beta   90.00
_cell.angle_gamma   90.00
#
_symmetry.space_group_name_H-M   'P 1'
#
loop_
_entity.id
_entity.type
_entity.pdbx_description
1 polymer ?
#
loop_
_entity_poly.entity_id
_entity_poly.type
_entity_poly.pdbx_seq_one_letter_code
_entity_poly.pdbx_strand_id
1 'polypeptide(L)'
;GIASEGNTVFTYSIGNFNTFRCAEQIRNDIDYHDFPVCTVTVGGGVAYGNMGYSHHAIQDFSIMRSMPNTLICAPCDPTETELCLDLIIKRSRPSYLRLHKAGEAIITENNSPIVPGMPRFLTGNKNAKNLILTTGFSAQKLYDRVSKTDAYCLYSMPAWGLRYREFITKSSWINSFKNIYTVEDHLL
;
A
#
# COMPACT_ATOMS: atom_id res chain seq x y z
N GLY A 1 -5.77 18.83 16.39
CA GLY A 1 -5.12 19.40 17.58
C GLY A 1 -3.68 18.95 17.67
N ILE A 2 -3.38 17.71 18.16
CA ILE A 2 -1.99 17.26 18.42
C ILE A 2 -1.08 17.37 17.19
N ALA A 3 -1.58 17.03 16.01
CA ALA A 3 -0.77 17.13 14.78
C ALA A 3 -0.46 18.57 14.35
N SER A 4 -1.31 19.55 14.68
CA SER A 4 -1.05 20.95 14.39
C SER A 4 0.08 21.56 15.25
N GLU A 5 0.45 20.87 16.33
CA GLU A 5 1.60 21.21 17.19
C GLU A 5 2.92 20.55 16.68
N GLY A 6 2.92 19.97 15.48
CA GLY A 6 4.10 19.37 14.88
C GLY A 6 4.36 17.90 15.26
N ASN A 7 3.45 17.26 15.98
CA ASN A 7 3.59 15.86 16.35
C ASN A 7 3.08 14.93 15.25
N THR A 8 3.79 13.83 14.98
CA THR A 8 3.26 12.75 14.15
C THR A 8 2.24 11.93 14.94
N VAL A 9 1.04 11.82 14.41
CA VAL A 9 -0.09 11.13 15.07
C VAL A 9 -0.46 9.87 14.29
N PHE A 10 -0.68 8.77 14.99
CA PHE A 10 -1.21 7.54 14.43
C PHE A 10 -2.61 7.29 14.97
N THR A 11 -3.59 7.13 14.08
CA THR A 11 -4.93 6.62 14.42
C THR A 11 -5.02 5.16 14.00
N TYR A 12 -5.72 4.32 14.75
CA TYR A 12 -5.78 2.89 14.47
C TYR A 12 -7.20 2.35 14.60
N SER A 13 -7.66 1.60 13.58
CA SER A 13 -8.94 0.88 13.60
C SER A 13 -9.00 -0.20 12.51
N ILE A 14 -10.11 -0.94 12.45
CA ILE A 14 -10.45 -1.81 11.32
C ILE A 14 -10.74 -0.95 10.08
N GLY A 15 -10.33 -1.43 8.90
CA GLY A 15 -10.25 -0.68 7.65
C GLY A 15 -11.42 0.24 7.34
N ASN A 16 -12.66 -0.29 7.35
CA ASN A 16 -13.83 0.53 7.02
C ASN A 16 -14.16 1.61 8.06
N PHE A 17 -13.75 1.43 9.32
CA PHE A 17 -14.23 2.29 10.40
C PHE A 17 -13.51 3.63 10.43
N ASN A 18 -12.22 3.67 10.14
CA ASN A 18 -11.48 4.92 10.07
C ASN A 18 -11.21 5.41 8.64
N THR A 19 -11.81 4.82 7.62
CA THR A 19 -11.83 5.36 6.26
C THR A 19 -13.17 5.97 5.91
N PHE A 20 -14.24 5.18 5.74
CA PHE A 20 -15.56 5.70 5.38
C PHE A 20 -16.15 6.68 6.38
N ARG A 21 -16.13 6.33 7.67
CA ARG A 21 -16.73 7.18 8.72
C ARG A 21 -16.00 8.49 8.91
N CYS A 22 -14.69 8.50 8.66
CA CYS A 22 -13.84 9.66 8.91
C CYS A 22 -13.34 10.29 7.61
N ALA A 23 -13.91 9.94 6.45
CA ALA A 23 -13.43 10.42 5.14
C ALA A 23 -13.43 11.95 5.04
N GLU A 24 -14.47 12.60 5.57
CA GLU A 24 -14.55 14.06 5.58
C GLU A 24 -13.47 14.67 6.47
N GLN A 25 -13.27 14.16 7.68
CA GLN A 25 -12.25 14.65 8.62
C GLN A 25 -10.83 14.39 8.06
N ILE A 26 -10.61 13.23 7.46
CA ILE A 26 -9.31 12.95 6.80
C ILE A 26 -9.07 13.95 5.67
N ARG A 27 -10.07 14.22 4.84
CA ARG A 27 -9.96 15.16 3.73
C ARG A 27 -9.73 16.59 4.21
N ASN A 28 -10.57 17.07 5.12
CA ASN A 28 -10.62 18.47 5.50
C ASN A 28 -9.58 18.82 6.57
N ASP A 29 -9.42 17.95 7.59
CA ASP A 29 -8.61 18.27 8.76
C ASP A 29 -7.17 17.71 8.65
N ILE A 30 -6.94 16.68 7.84
CA ILE A 30 -5.63 16.05 7.71
C ILE A 30 -5.02 16.38 6.35
N ASP A 31 -5.65 15.93 5.26
CA ASP A 31 -5.07 16.03 3.91
C ASP A 31 -4.96 17.48 3.42
N TYR A 32 -6.01 18.29 3.59
CA TYR A 32 -6.02 19.70 3.18
C TYR A 32 -4.96 20.53 3.91
N HIS A 33 -4.81 20.33 5.21
CA HIS A 33 -3.82 21.05 6.03
C HIS A 33 -2.42 20.44 5.99
N ASP A 34 -2.26 19.31 5.30
CA ASP A 34 -1.00 18.58 5.19
C ASP A 34 -0.41 18.16 6.55
N PHE A 35 -1.26 17.83 7.52
CA PHE A 35 -0.83 17.45 8.86
C PHE A 35 -0.24 16.04 8.94
N PRO A 36 0.76 15.82 9.80
CA PRO A 36 1.44 14.54 9.96
C PRO A 36 0.57 13.53 10.74
N VAL A 37 -0.51 13.11 10.13
CA VAL A 37 -1.40 12.05 10.65
C VAL A 37 -1.32 10.84 9.76
N CYS A 38 -1.02 9.69 10.34
CA CYS A 38 -1.11 8.40 9.70
C CYS A 38 -2.40 7.70 10.11
N THR A 39 -3.29 7.49 9.18
CA THR A 39 -4.49 6.66 9.37
C THR A 39 -4.10 5.21 9.18
N VAL A 40 -3.95 4.45 10.28
CA VAL A 40 -3.60 3.03 10.25
C VAL A 40 -4.86 2.19 10.25
N THR A 41 -4.95 1.26 9.31
CA THR A 41 -6.04 0.29 9.22
C THR A 41 -5.53 -1.13 9.27
N VAL A 42 -6.31 -2.01 9.90
CA VAL A 42 -6.06 -3.45 9.90
C VAL A 42 -7.19 -4.19 9.21
N GLY A 43 -6.88 -5.32 8.58
CA GLY A 43 -7.86 -6.16 7.92
C GLY A 43 -8.24 -5.69 6.52
N GLY A 44 -7.25 -5.28 5.71
CA GLY A 44 -7.45 -4.91 4.32
C GLY A 44 -8.15 -6.00 3.51
N GLY A 45 -8.89 -5.59 2.48
CA GLY A 45 -9.66 -6.50 1.62
C GLY A 45 -10.77 -7.21 2.37
N VAL A 46 -10.80 -8.52 2.22
CA VAL A 46 -11.77 -9.41 2.88
C VAL A 46 -11.16 -10.19 4.05
N ALA A 47 -10.13 -9.66 4.70
CA ALA A 47 -9.46 -10.33 5.82
C ALA A 47 -10.40 -10.73 6.97
N TYR A 48 -11.46 -9.97 7.18
CA TYR A 48 -12.54 -10.24 8.12
C TYR A 48 -13.80 -10.79 7.44
N GLY A 49 -13.64 -11.65 6.42
CA GLY A 49 -14.73 -12.14 5.58
C GLY A 49 -15.97 -12.67 6.31
N ASN A 50 -15.76 -13.42 7.40
CA ASN A 50 -16.82 -13.98 8.24
C ASN A 50 -17.63 -12.94 9.05
N MET A 51 -17.12 -11.71 9.18
CA MET A 51 -17.81 -10.62 9.88
C MET A 51 -18.72 -9.80 8.97
N GLY A 52 -18.74 -10.11 7.67
CA GLY A 52 -19.61 -9.50 6.67
C GLY A 52 -19.11 -8.16 6.15
N TYR A 53 -19.90 -7.58 5.25
CA TYR A 53 -19.56 -6.43 4.43
C TYR A 53 -19.15 -5.18 5.24
N SER A 54 -19.69 -4.98 6.43
CA SER A 54 -19.30 -3.87 7.31
C SER A 54 -17.84 -3.87 7.74
N HIS A 55 -17.16 -5.03 7.64
CA HIS A 55 -15.74 -5.21 7.98
C HIS A 55 -14.84 -5.42 6.78
N HIS A 56 -15.39 -5.47 5.55
CA HIS A 56 -14.61 -5.61 4.33
C HIS A 56 -14.03 -4.25 3.93
N ALA A 57 -12.71 -4.11 3.94
CA ALA A 57 -12.02 -2.91 3.48
C ALA A 57 -11.64 -3.07 1.99
N ILE A 58 -12.64 -2.93 1.11
CA ILE A 58 -12.50 -3.13 -0.34
C ILE A 58 -12.70 -1.86 -1.17
N GLN A 59 -13.03 -0.73 -0.53
CA GLN A 59 -13.13 0.59 -1.16
C GLN A 59 -12.17 1.62 -0.54
N ASP A 60 -11.43 1.25 0.49
CA ASP A 60 -10.53 2.11 1.25
C ASP A 60 -9.48 2.78 0.36
N PHE A 61 -8.84 2.03 -0.54
CA PHE A 61 -7.91 2.60 -1.50
C PHE A 61 -8.54 3.65 -2.42
N SER A 62 -9.78 3.44 -2.88
CA SER A 62 -10.47 4.40 -3.74
C SER A 62 -10.71 5.72 -3.04
N ILE A 63 -11.07 5.68 -1.75
CA ILE A 63 -11.25 6.87 -0.91
C ILE A 63 -9.90 7.55 -0.67
N MET A 64 -8.92 6.81 -0.18
CA MET A 64 -7.63 7.39 0.23
C MET A 64 -6.82 7.93 -0.95
N ARG A 65 -6.89 7.29 -2.13
CA ARG A 65 -6.21 7.80 -3.35
C ARG A 65 -6.81 9.10 -3.88
N SER A 66 -8.02 9.46 -3.49
CA SER A 66 -8.62 10.75 -3.85
C SER A 66 -8.04 11.92 -3.06
N MET A 67 -7.30 11.66 -1.98
CA MET A 67 -6.64 12.63 -1.12
C MET A 67 -5.25 12.99 -1.71
N PRO A 68 -5.06 14.22 -2.24
CA PRO A 68 -3.86 14.53 -3.03
C PRO A 68 -2.55 14.56 -2.24
N ASN A 69 -2.60 14.84 -0.93
CA ASN A 69 -1.41 14.91 -0.08
C ASN A 69 -1.09 13.59 0.62
N THR A 70 -2.06 12.67 0.68
CA THR A 70 -1.93 11.41 1.40
C THR A 70 -1.06 10.40 0.64
N LEU A 71 -0.03 9.90 1.33
CA LEU A 71 0.75 8.74 0.89
C LEU A 71 0.01 7.47 1.32
N ILE A 72 -0.23 6.55 0.38
CA ILE A 72 -0.78 5.23 0.67
C ILE A 72 0.37 4.26 0.85
N CYS A 73 0.42 3.60 2.01
CA CYS A 73 1.33 2.52 2.32
C CYS A 73 0.53 1.22 2.50
N ALA A 74 0.84 0.22 1.69
CA ALA A 74 0.23 -1.11 1.76
C ALA A 74 1.32 -2.17 1.65
N PRO A 75 2.04 -2.43 2.75
CA PRO A 75 3.12 -3.40 2.80
C PRO A 75 2.58 -4.82 2.61
N CYS A 76 3.40 -5.69 2.03
CA CYS A 76 3.05 -7.08 1.81
C CYS A 76 3.51 -8.02 2.94
N ASP A 77 4.42 -7.58 3.79
CA ASP A 77 5.01 -8.37 4.87
C ASP A 77 5.58 -7.49 5.99
N PRO A 78 6.09 -8.08 7.09
CA PRO A 78 6.69 -7.33 8.20
C PRO A 78 7.85 -6.43 7.79
N THR A 79 8.71 -6.86 6.86
CA THR A 79 9.84 -6.06 6.38
C THR A 79 9.37 -4.79 5.68
N GLU A 80 8.44 -4.90 4.74
CA GLU A 80 7.86 -3.72 4.09
C GLU A 80 7.07 -2.84 5.09
N THR A 81 6.47 -3.43 6.14
CA THR A 81 5.77 -2.68 7.18
C THR A 81 6.72 -1.77 7.95
N GLU A 82 7.87 -2.28 8.39
CA GLU A 82 8.90 -1.49 9.05
C GLU A 82 9.40 -0.35 8.16
N LEU A 83 9.74 -0.66 6.91
CA LEU A 83 10.19 0.33 5.94
C LEU A 83 9.12 1.39 5.60
N CYS A 84 7.84 1.02 5.58
CA CYS A 84 6.73 1.96 5.43
C CYS A 84 6.61 2.89 6.65
N LEU A 85 6.76 2.37 7.86
CA LEU A 85 6.74 3.18 9.08
C LEU A 85 7.88 4.20 9.10
N ASP A 86 9.10 3.78 8.76
CA ASP A 86 10.26 4.68 8.64
C ASP A 86 10.00 5.81 7.64
N LEU A 87 9.43 5.45 6.48
CA LEU A 87 9.06 6.41 5.44
C LEU A 87 8.00 7.41 5.94
N ILE A 88 6.95 6.93 6.62
CA ILE A 88 5.86 7.75 7.17
C ILE A 88 6.40 8.73 8.20
N ILE A 89 7.20 8.26 9.15
CA ILE A 89 7.78 9.08 10.22
C ILE A 89 8.72 10.15 9.61
N LYS A 90 9.61 9.75 8.73
CA LYS A 90 10.55 10.66 8.07
C LYS A 90 9.85 11.71 7.21
N ARG A 91 8.76 11.33 6.54
CA ARG A 91 8.01 12.22 5.68
C ARG A 91 7.20 13.24 6.47
N SER A 92 6.70 12.89 7.65
CA SER A 92 5.91 13.73 8.57
C SER A 92 4.78 14.49 7.86
N ARG A 93 3.93 13.78 7.09
CA ARG A 93 2.82 14.32 6.30
C ARG A 93 1.68 13.30 6.25
N PRO A 94 0.48 13.66 5.74
CA PRO A 94 -0.66 12.74 5.65
C PRO A 94 -0.28 11.39 5.06
N SER A 95 -0.68 10.32 5.73
CA SER A 95 -0.39 8.95 5.31
C SER A 95 -1.52 8.01 5.66
N TYR A 96 -1.69 6.97 4.87
CA TYR A 96 -2.57 5.85 5.11
C TYR A 96 -1.75 4.57 5.13
N LEU A 97 -1.79 3.83 6.23
CA LEU A 97 -1.09 2.55 6.36
C LEU A 97 -2.12 1.41 6.45
N ARG A 98 -2.17 0.58 5.42
CA ARG A 98 -3.08 -0.55 5.31
C ARG A 98 -2.38 -1.84 5.65
N LEU A 99 -2.72 -2.41 6.80
CA LEU A 99 -2.22 -3.69 7.26
C LEU A 99 -3.24 -4.80 7.00
N HIS A 100 -2.78 -6.02 6.84
CA HIS A 100 -3.64 -7.20 6.79
C HIS A 100 -3.91 -7.70 8.22
N LYS A 101 -3.70 -8.98 8.50
CA LYS A 101 -3.73 -9.59 9.84
C LYS A 101 -2.32 -10.00 10.22
N ALA A 102 -2.07 -10.16 11.50
CA ALA A 102 -0.80 -10.70 11.97
C ALA A 102 -0.54 -12.11 11.43
N GLY A 103 0.74 -12.45 11.24
CA GLY A 103 1.17 -13.80 10.86
C GLY A 103 1.59 -13.93 9.39
N GLU A 104 1.78 -12.83 8.67
CA GLU A 104 2.36 -12.87 7.33
C GLU A 104 3.80 -13.39 7.36
N ALA A 105 4.15 -14.21 6.37
CA ALA A 105 5.52 -14.64 6.16
C ALA A 105 6.36 -13.47 5.64
N ILE A 106 7.65 -13.44 6.00
CA ILE A 106 8.61 -12.51 5.39
C ILE A 106 8.94 -13.03 4.00
N ILE A 107 8.61 -12.25 2.97
CA ILE A 107 8.87 -12.55 1.56
C ILE A 107 9.74 -11.48 0.89
N THR A 108 10.01 -10.37 1.58
CA THR A 108 10.85 -9.27 1.09
C THR A 108 12.29 -9.49 1.56
N GLU A 109 13.20 -9.73 0.62
CA GLU A 109 14.64 -9.85 0.91
C GLU A 109 15.36 -8.49 0.92
N ASN A 110 14.80 -7.52 0.21
CA ASN A 110 15.41 -6.21 0.01
C ASN A 110 15.03 -5.23 1.14
N ASN A 111 15.97 -4.91 2.01
CA ASN A 111 15.82 -3.97 3.12
C ASN A 111 16.15 -2.51 2.75
N SER A 112 16.33 -2.17 1.47
CA SER A 112 16.54 -0.79 1.06
C SER A 112 15.31 0.06 1.35
N PRO A 113 15.48 1.37 1.64
CA PRO A 113 14.37 2.28 1.88
C PRO A 113 13.34 2.27 0.75
N ILE A 114 12.07 2.37 1.10
CA ILE A 114 10.98 2.48 0.13
C ILE A 114 11.01 3.87 -0.50
N VAL A 115 10.97 3.88 -1.84
CA VAL A 115 10.75 5.10 -2.63
C VAL A 115 9.31 5.09 -3.13
N PRO A 116 8.48 6.08 -2.75
CA PRO A 116 7.10 6.12 -3.17
C PRO A 116 6.93 6.09 -4.70
N GLY A 117 6.03 5.24 -5.18
CA GLY A 117 5.77 5.04 -6.60
C GLY A 117 6.72 4.09 -7.31
N MET A 118 7.77 3.57 -6.63
CA MET A 118 8.69 2.60 -7.22
C MET A 118 8.32 1.17 -6.86
N PRO A 119 8.16 0.27 -7.86
CA PRO A 119 7.95 -1.15 -7.61
C PRO A 119 9.19 -1.82 -7.01
N ARG A 120 8.96 -2.81 -6.15
CA ARG A 120 10.00 -3.62 -5.50
C ARG A 120 9.90 -5.06 -5.98
N PHE A 121 10.99 -5.59 -6.51
CA PHE A 121 11.05 -6.99 -6.92
C PHE A 121 10.91 -7.93 -5.72
N LEU A 122 10.01 -8.89 -5.81
CA LEU A 122 9.82 -9.92 -4.80
C LEU A 122 10.35 -11.27 -5.24
N THR A 123 9.92 -11.79 -6.40
CA THR A 123 10.30 -13.13 -6.87
C THR A 123 10.03 -13.32 -8.36
N GLY A 124 10.44 -14.48 -8.88
CA GLY A 124 10.30 -14.88 -10.28
C GLY A 124 11.49 -14.47 -11.15
N ASN A 125 11.32 -14.50 -12.45
CA ASN A 125 12.38 -14.18 -13.41
C ASN A 125 12.38 -12.69 -13.76
N LYS A 126 13.43 -11.96 -13.38
CA LYS A 126 13.57 -10.51 -13.69
C LYS A 126 13.55 -10.18 -15.19
N ASN A 127 13.86 -11.16 -16.04
CA ASN A 127 13.85 -11.01 -17.50
C ASN A 127 12.52 -11.44 -18.13
N ALA A 128 11.55 -11.91 -17.33
CA ALA A 128 10.23 -12.29 -17.81
C ALA A 128 9.54 -11.12 -18.53
N LYS A 129 8.75 -11.46 -19.56
CA LYS A 129 7.96 -10.48 -20.30
C LYS A 129 6.56 -10.24 -19.72
N ASN A 130 6.21 -10.99 -18.69
CA ASN A 130 4.95 -10.87 -17.97
C ASN A 130 5.23 -10.32 -16.57
N LEU A 131 4.76 -9.10 -16.31
CA LEU A 131 4.87 -8.42 -15.03
C LEU A 131 3.58 -8.62 -14.23
N ILE A 132 3.71 -8.97 -12.96
CA ILE A 132 2.63 -8.86 -11.98
C ILE A 132 2.99 -7.77 -10.99
N LEU A 133 2.18 -6.73 -10.93
CA LEU A 133 2.23 -5.69 -9.92
C LEU A 133 1.15 -5.95 -8.88
N THR A 134 1.52 -5.89 -7.62
CA THR A 134 0.58 -6.11 -6.52
C THR A 134 0.83 -5.12 -5.39
N THR A 135 -0.13 -4.96 -4.50
CA THR A 135 0.00 -4.14 -3.29
C THR A 135 -0.58 -4.91 -2.10
N GLY A 136 0.05 -4.75 -0.94
CA GLY A 136 -0.39 -5.38 0.29
C GLY A 136 -0.35 -6.91 0.24
N PHE A 137 -1.27 -7.53 0.97
CA PHE A 137 -1.34 -8.98 1.18
C PHE A 137 -1.52 -9.81 -0.10
N SER A 138 -1.96 -9.22 -1.19
CA SER A 138 -2.09 -9.92 -2.48
C SER A 138 -0.75 -10.52 -2.95
N ALA A 139 0.37 -9.92 -2.58
CA ALA A 139 1.70 -10.44 -2.86
C ALA A 139 1.95 -11.81 -2.20
N GLN A 140 1.53 -12.00 -0.94
CA GLN A 140 1.67 -13.27 -0.21
C GLN A 140 1.00 -14.43 -0.97
N LYS A 141 -0.19 -14.18 -1.52
CA LYS A 141 -0.97 -15.20 -2.26
C LYS A 141 -0.31 -15.62 -3.58
N LEU A 142 0.50 -14.76 -4.15
CA LEU A 142 1.12 -14.96 -5.46
C LEU A 142 2.56 -15.47 -5.37
N TYR A 143 3.26 -15.17 -4.27
CA TYR A 143 4.69 -15.40 -4.11
C TYR A 143 5.10 -16.83 -4.45
N ASP A 144 4.50 -17.83 -3.78
CA ASP A 144 4.86 -19.24 -3.97
C ASP A 144 4.57 -19.77 -5.37
N ARG A 145 3.58 -19.19 -6.06
CA ARG A 145 3.23 -19.59 -7.43
C ARG A 145 4.22 -19.01 -8.43
N VAL A 146 4.56 -17.74 -8.25
CA VAL A 146 5.47 -17.04 -9.17
C VAL A 146 6.91 -17.49 -8.97
N SER A 147 7.34 -17.81 -7.75
CA SER A 147 8.67 -18.32 -7.47
C SER A 147 9.01 -19.65 -8.17
N LYS A 148 8.00 -20.39 -8.61
CA LYS A 148 8.15 -21.69 -9.28
C LYS A 148 8.10 -21.64 -10.81
N THR A 149 8.12 -20.44 -11.39
CA THR A 149 8.03 -20.27 -12.86
C THR A 149 8.92 -19.15 -13.36
N ASP A 150 9.49 -19.35 -14.54
CA ASP A 150 10.27 -18.32 -15.25
C ASP A 150 9.41 -17.42 -16.14
N ALA A 151 8.09 -17.68 -16.22
CA ALA A 151 7.20 -16.96 -17.11
C ALA A 151 6.84 -15.56 -16.61
N TYR A 152 6.96 -15.31 -15.29
CA TYR A 152 6.52 -14.08 -14.62
C TYR A 152 7.58 -13.51 -13.71
N CYS A 153 7.49 -12.20 -13.47
CA CYS A 153 8.11 -11.53 -12.33
C CYS A 153 7.03 -10.85 -11.47
N LEU A 154 7.21 -10.92 -10.15
CA LEU A 154 6.32 -10.32 -9.15
C LEU A 154 6.99 -9.12 -8.51
N TYR A 155 6.30 -7.99 -8.53
CA TYR A 155 6.71 -6.77 -7.87
C TYR A 155 5.64 -6.28 -6.90
N SER A 156 6.05 -5.81 -5.73
CA SER A 156 5.24 -5.09 -4.77
C SER A 156 5.23 -3.59 -5.06
N MET A 157 4.11 -2.94 -4.79
CA MET A 157 3.96 -1.48 -4.74
C MET A 157 3.61 -1.08 -3.30
N PRO A 158 4.58 -1.05 -2.37
CA PRO A 158 4.29 -0.84 -0.96
C PRO A 158 3.89 0.60 -0.62
N ALA A 159 4.30 1.59 -1.43
CA ALA A 159 3.98 3.00 -1.18
C ALA A 159 3.66 3.74 -2.49
N TRP A 160 2.50 4.40 -2.56
CA TRP A 160 2.01 5.08 -3.75
C TRP A 160 1.01 6.19 -3.43
N GLY A 161 0.43 6.83 -4.44
CA GLY A 161 -0.53 7.92 -4.31
C GLY A 161 -0.49 8.86 -5.50
N LEU A 162 -1.39 9.85 -5.56
CA LEU A 162 -1.51 10.74 -6.72
C LEU A 162 -0.20 11.48 -7.07
N ARG A 163 0.57 11.85 -6.05
CA ARG A 163 1.85 12.57 -6.23
C ARG A 163 3.02 11.68 -6.67
N TYR A 164 2.89 10.36 -6.57
CA TYR A 164 4.00 9.41 -6.71
C TYR A 164 3.89 8.51 -7.94
N ARG A 165 3.14 8.92 -8.96
CA ARG A 165 2.93 8.15 -10.19
C ARG A 165 4.01 8.36 -11.26
N GLU A 166 4.93 9.30 -11.05
CA GLU A 166 5.90 9.70 -12.09
C GLU A 166 6.78 8.55 -12.58
N PHE A 167 7.25 7.69 -11.67
CA PHE A 167 8.08 6.55 -12.06
C PHE A 167 7.36 5.68 -13.09
N ILE A 168 6.14 5.25 -12.79
CA ILE A 168 5.36 4.38 -13.68
C ILE A 168 5.01 5.09 -15.00
N THR A 169 4.69 6.39 -14.95
CA THR A 169 4.24 7.12 -16.15
C THR A 169 5.36 7.62 -17.03
N LYS A 170 6.55 7.88 -16.47
CA LYS A 170 7.68 8.47 -17.21
C LYS A 170 8.82 7.48 -17.46
N SER A 171 8.88 6.38 -16.72
CA SER A 171 9.93 5.37 -16.87
C SER A 171 9.69 4.48 -18.07
N SER A 172 10.76 4.20 -18.83
CA SER A 172 10.74 3.17 -19.88
C SER A 172 10.67 1.74 -19.33
N TRP A 173 10.86 1.56 -18.02
CA TRP A 173 10.85 0.24 -17.37
C TRP A 173 9.59 -0.54 -17.67
N ILE A 174 8.42 0.10 -17.54
CA ILE A 174 7.13 -0.53 -17.78
C ILE A 174 6.98 -1.04 -19.23
N ASN A 175 7.62 -0.37 -20.19
CA ASN A 175 7.59 -0.72 -21.61
C ASN A 175 8.45 -1.96 -21.96
N SER A 176 9.26 -2.44 -21.02
CA SER A 176 10.06 -3.66 -21.22
C SER A 176 9.23 -4.94 -21.14
N PHE A 177 8.00 -4.85 -20.63
CA PHE A 177 7.07 -5.97 -20.47
C PHE A 177 6.08 -6.04 -21.62
N LYS A 178 5.76 -7.28 -22.03
CA LYS A 178 4.73 -7.55 -23.03
C LYS A 178 3.33 -7.52 -22.42
N ASN A 179 3.20 -8.10 -21.24
CA ASN A 179 1.94 -8.14 -20.50
C ASN A 179 2.16 -7.64 -19.07
N ILE A 180 1.22 -6.85 -18.59
CA ILE A 180 1.23 -6.27 -17.25
C ILE A 180 -0.10 -6.61 -16.61
N TYR A 181 -0.03 -7.25 -15.44
CA TYR A 181 -1.18 -7.62 -14.62
C TYR A 181 -1.09 -6.88 -13.30
N THR A 182 -2.18 -6.25 -12.89
CA THR A 182 -2.33 -5.75 -11.52
C THR A 182 -3.21 -6.72 -10.72
N VAL A 183 -2.79 -7.01 -9.48
CA VAL A 183 -3.55 -7.89 -8.58
C VAL A 183 -3.70 -7.21 -7.25
N GLU A 184 -4.94 -6.96 -6.89
CA GLU A 184 -5.32 -6.17 -5.72
C GLU A 184 -6.53 -6.83 -5.03
N ASP A 185 -6.72 -6.54 -3.75
CA ASP A 185 -7.81 -7.07 -2.93
C ASP A 185 -8.84 -5.98 -2.59
N HIS A 186 -9.18 -5.14 -3.56
CA HIS A 186 -10.22 -4.11 -3.43
C HIS A 186 -11.07 -4.00 -4.70
N LEU A 187 -12.18 -3.26 -4.62
CA LEU A 187 -13.01 -2.93 -5.76
C LEU A 187 -12.40 -1.74 -6.54
N LEU A 188 -12.41 -1.86 -7.85
CA LEU A 188 -11.99 -0.80 -8.78
C LEU A 188 -13.06 0.25 -8.97
#